data_198bd40d9d355c65e89a14cd800c1b45
#
_entry.id   198bd40d9d355c65e89a14cd800c1b45
#
_cell.length_a   1.000
_cell.length_b   1.000
_cell.length_c   1.000
_cell.angle_alpha   90.00
_cell.angle_beta   90.00
_cell.angle_gamma   90.00
#
_symmetry.space_group_name_H-M   'P 1'
#
loop_
_entity.id
_entity.type
_entity.pdbx_description
1 polymer ?
#
loop_
_entity_poly.entity_id
_entity_poly.type
_entity_poly.pdbx_seq_one_letter_code
_entity_poly.pdbx_strand_id
1 'polypeptide(L)' 'MATAAELRAGAGRLRRLARSVTDAEMLAEINAMIAELEQRARALGDGKGAN' A
#
# COMPACT_ATOMS: atom_id res chain seq x y z
N MET A 1 5.51 -1.07 -15.59
CA MET A 1 6.06 -0.43 -14.41
C MET A 1 4.94 0.21 -13.60
N ALA A 2 4.96 0.04 -12.31
CA ALA A 2 3.89 0.56 -11.46
C ALA A 2 4.08 2.05 -11.22
N THR A 3 3.01 2.80 -11.33
CA THR A 3 3.02 4.22 -11.00
C THR A 3 2.61 4.39 -9.54
N ALA A 4 2.83 5.60 -9.01
CA ALA A 4 2.40 5.89 -7.65
C ALA A 4 0.90 5.65 -7.48
N ALA A 5 0.12 6.04 -8.49
CA ALA A 5 -1.33 5.84 -8.43
C ALA A 5 -1.68 4.35 -8.37
N GLU A 6 -0.98 3.53 -9.15
CA GLU A 6 -1.24 2.10 -9.13
C GLU A 6 -0.86 1.48 -7.80
N LEU A 7 0.24 1.93 -7.23
CA LEU A 7 0.66 1.43 -5.93
C LEU A 7 -0.34 1.80 -4.84
N ARG A 8 -0.84 3.03 -4.89
CA ARG A 8 -1.85 3.45 -3.91
C ARG A 8 -3.15 2.69 -4.09
N ALA A 9 -3.53 2.41 -5.34
CA ALA A 9 -4.72 1.62 -5.59
C ALA A 9 -4.57 0.21 -5.04
N GLY A 10 -3.37 -0.36 -5.19
CA GLY A 10 -3.10 -1.67 -4.62
C GLY A 10 -3.20 -1.66 -3.11
N ALA A 11 -2.64 -0.64 -2.48
CA ALA A 11 -2.72 -0.51 -1.03
C ALA A 11 -4.18 -0.38 -0.59
N GLY A 12 -4.98 0.35 -1.34
CA GLY A 12 -6.40 0.50 -1.03
C GLY A 12 -7.15 -0.82 -1.08
N ARG A 13 -6.83 -1.65 -2.08
CA ARG A 13 -7.45 -2.96 -2.17
C ARG A 13 -7.07 -3.83 -0.99
N LEU A 14 -5.82 -3.77 -0.59
CA LEU A 14 -5.36 -4.54 0.56
C LEU A 14 -6.04 -4.08 1.83
N ARG A 15 -6.27 -2.78 1.96
CA ARG A 15 -6.98 -2.26 3.12
C ARG A 15 -8.40 -2.79 3.19
N ARG A 16 -9.08 -2.88 2.06
CA ARG A 16 -10.42 -3.45 2.03
C ARG A 16 -10.40 -4.91 2.40
N LEU A 17 -9.41 -5.63 1.88
CA LEU A 17 -9.28 -7.04 2.22
C LEU A 17 -9.04 -7.21 3.70
N ALA A 18 -8.24 -6.34 4.28
CA ALA A 18 -7.90 -6.44 5.70
C ALA A 18 -9.13 -6.35 6.59
N ARG A 19 -10.16 -5.64 6.13
CA ARG A 19 -11.38 -5.52 6.92
C ARG A 19 -12.08 -6.83 7.14
N SER A 20 -11.95 -7.76 6.18
CA SER A 20 -12.61 -9.07 6.30
C SER A 20 -11.72 -10.10 6.96
N VAL A 21 -10.47 -9.78 7.22
CA VAL A 21 -9.54 -10.74 7.80
C VAL A 21 -9.60 -10.65 9.30
N THR A 22 -9.80 -11.81 9.93
CA THR A 22 -9.84 -11.86 11.40
C THR A 22 -8.58 -12.47 12.00
N ASP A 23 -7.75 -13.09 11.17
CA ASP A 23 -6.51 -13.71 11.62
C ASP A 23 -5.45 -12.63 11.84
N ALA A 24 -4.93 -12.56 13.06
CA ALA A 24 -3.98 -11.51 13.42
C ALA A 24 -2.69 -11.60 12.61
N GLU A 25 -2.22 -12.83 12.35
CA GLU A 25 -0.99 -12.98 11.58
C GLU A 25 -1.18 -12.52 10.15
N MET A 26 -2.31 -12.88 9.58
CA MET A 26 -2.62 -12.47 8.23
C MET A 26 -2.77 -10.96 8.14
N LEU A 27 -3.41 -10.36 9.14
CA LEU A 27 -3.55 -8.91 9.19
C LEU A 27 -2.19 -8.23 9.23
N ALA A 28 -1.27 -8.78 10.02
CA ALA A 28 0.06 -8.20 10.12
C ALA A 28 0.76 -8.24 8.78
N GLU A 29 0.61 -9.34 8.04
CA GLU A 29 1.23 -9.46 6.73
C GLU A 29 0.61 -8.49 5.74
N ILE A 30 -0.71 -8.38 5.75
CA ILE A 30 -1.39 -7.46 4.85
C ILE A 30 -0.97 -6.02 5.16
N ASN A 31 -0.91 -5.68 6.43
CA ASN A 31 -0.51 -4.33 6.82
C ASN A 31 0.93 -4.03 6.41
N ALA A 32 1.80 -5.02 6.48
CA ALA A 32 3.18 -4.84 6.03
C ALA A 32 3.22 -4.58 4.52
N MET A 33 2.40 -5.28 3.76
CA MET A 33 2.34 -5.06 2.32
C MET A 33 1.79 -3.69 1.99
N ILE A 34 0.77 -3.25 2.72
CA ILE A 34 0.22 -1.92 2.52
C ILE A 34 1.30 -0.87 2.76
N ALA A 35 2.03 -1.00 3.85
CA ALA A 35 3.08 -0.06 4.18
C ALA A 35 4.15 -0.01 3.10
N GLU A 36 4.51 -1.16 2.58
CA GLU A 36 5.51 -1.25 1.53
C GLU A 36 5.04 -0.54 0.26
N LEU A 37 3.80 -0.79 -0.13
CA LEU A 37 3.26 -0.16 -1.31
C LEU A 37 3.19 1.35 -1.14
N GLU A 38 2.80 1.79 0.03
CA GLU A 38 2.71 3.21 0.30
C GLU A 38 4.08 3.87 0.30
N GLN A 39 5.08 3.18 0.82
CA GLN A 39 6.44 3.69 0.78
C GLN A 39 6.93 3.85 -0.65
N ARG A 40 6.66 2.85 -1.47
CA ARG A 40 7.06 2.93 -2.87
C ARG A 40 6.33 4.04 -3.60
N ALA A 41 5.04 4.17 -3.32
CA ALA A 41 4.25 5.23 -3.94
C ALA A 41 4.79 6.59 -3.55
N ARG A 42 5.16 6.74 -2.28
CA ARG A 42 5.70 7.99 -1.80
C ARG A 42 7.03 8.31 -2.47
N ALA A 43 7.87 7.28 -2.60
CA ALA A 43 9.17 7.48 -3.25
C ALA A 43 9.00 7.93 -4.69
N LEU A 44 8.01 7.40 -5.38
CA LEU A 44 7.77 7.78 -6.77
C LEU A 44 7.06 9.11 -6.89
N GLY A 45 6.00 9.28 -6.10
CA GLY A 45 5.15 10.45 -6.22
C GLY A 45 5.69 11.65 -5.50
N ASP A 46 6.19 11.45 -4.29
CA ASP A 46 6.66 12.57 -3.48
C ASP A 46 7.90 13.20 -4.05
N GLY A 47 8.76 12.39 -4.64
CA GLY A 47 9.95 12.93 -5.26
C GLY A 47 9.58 13.96 -6.31
N LYS A 48 8.57 13.65 -7.07
CA LYS A 48 8.10 14.57 -8.07
C LYS A 48 7.33 15.72 -7.47
N GLY A 49 6.51 15.40 -6.48
CA GLY A 49 5.71 16.42 -5.83
C GLY A 49 6.55 17.44 -5.13
N ALA A 50 7.71 17.06 -4.70
CA ALA A 50 8.60 17.97 -4.00
C ALA A 50 9.13 19.06 -4.91
N ASN A 51 9.00 18.92 -6.16
CA ASN A 51 9.50 19.96 -7.08
C ASN A 51 8.53 21.08 -7.29
#